data_40ab10d52e47cd642877df69db78da74
#
_entry.id   40ab10d52e47cd642877df69db78da74
#
_cell.length_a   1.000
_cell.length_b   1.000
_cell.length_c   1.000
_cell.angle_alpha   90.00
_cell.angle_beta   90.00
_cell.angle_gamma   90.00
#
_symmetry.space_group_name_H-M   'P 1'
#
loop_
_entity.id
_entity.type
_entity.pdbx_description
1 polymer ?
#
loop_
_entity_poly.entity_id
_entity_poly.type
_entity_poly.pdbx_seq_one_letter_code
_entity_poly.pdbx_strand_id
1 'polypeptide(L)' 'MFSNKNARLKNLADKAGVELTDDIEFFGELLAEECADIAETATEVGLPAAPIIRSHFGLLGKRK' A
#
# COMPACT_ATOMS: atom_id res chain seq x y z
N MET A 1 -4.88 13.68 15.63
CA MET A 1 -4.94 13.50 15.19
C MET A 1 -4.32 13.31 14.11
N PHE A 2 -4.13 13.60 13.51
CA PHE A 2 -3.59 13.50 12.42
C PHE A 2 -2.40 12.75 12.38
N SER A 3 -1.77 12.55 13.27
CA SER A 3 -0.60 11.85 13.20
C SER A 3 -0.78 10.36 13.08
N ASN A 4 -1.97 9.88 13.19
CA ASN A 4 -2.19 8.46 13.10
C ASN A 4 -1.83 7.86 11.79
N LYS A 5 -1.97 8.57 10.69
CA LYS A 5 -1.63 7.93 9.46
C LYS A 5 -0.14 7.81 9.34
N ASN A 6 0.62 8.70 9.94
CA ASN A 6 2.06 8.58 9.89
C ASN A 6 2.55 7.47 10.79
N ALA A 7 1.85 7.20 11.88
CA ALA A 7 2.25 6.13 12.77
C ALA A 7 2.16 4.77 12.07
N ARG A 8 1.11 4.55 11.30
CA ARG A 8 0.99 3.29 10.60
C ARG A 8 2.07 3.14 9.55
N LEU A 9 2.31 4.22 8.81
CA LEU A 9 3.33 4.20 7.78
C LEU A 9 4.71 4.01 8.39
N LYS A 10 4.95 4.61 9.55
CA LYS A 10 6.21 4.44 10.22
C LYS A 10 6.42 2.99 10.63
N ASN A 11 5.39 2.33 11.09
CA ASN A 11 5.50 0.93 11.45
C ASN A 11 5.90 0.09 10.25
N LEU A 12 5.31 0.37 9.11
CA LEU A 12 5.63 -0.39 7.91
C LEU A 12 7.05 -0.08 7.44
N ALA A 13 7.47 1.16 7.55
CA ALA A 13 8.83 1.52 7.19
C ALA A 13 9.83 0.81 8.10
N ASP A 14 9.53 0.73 9.38
CA ASP A 14 10.40 0.04 10.31
C ASP A 14 10.53 -1.43 9.92
N LYS A 15 9.42 -2.06 9.57
CA LYS A 15 9.47 -3.45 9.18
C LYS A 15 10.27 -3.64 7.91
N ALA A 16 10.21 -2.69 7.01
CA ALA A 16 10.95 -2.78 5.77
C ALA A 16 12.41 -2.39 5.91
N GLY A 17 12.77 -1.83 7.05
CA GLY A 17 14.15 -1.42 7.27
C GLY A 17 14.51 -0.11 6.62
N VAL A 18 13.53 0.75 6.37
CA VAL A 18 13.81 2.04 5.76
C VAL A 18 13.38 3.15 6.71
N GLU A 19 13.99 4.28 6.56
CA GLU A 19 13.66 5.41 7.38
C GLU A 19 12.51 6.17 6.76
N LEU A 20 11.57 6.62 7.57
CA LEU A 20 10.42 7.35 7.06
C LEU A 20 10.82 8.79 6.80
N THR A 21 11.08 9.10 5.56
CA THR A 21 11.40 10.46 5.14
C THR A 21 10.20 11.04 4.42
N ASP A 22 10.27 12.32 4.07
CA ASP A 22 9.19 12.94 3.33
C ASP A 22 8.95 12.24 1.99
N ASP A 23 10.03 11.83 1.34
CA ASP A 23 9.90 11.13 0.07
C ASP A 23 9.19 9.80 0.23
N ILE A 24 9.53 9.08 1.28
CA ILE A 24 8.89 7.79 1.55
C ILE A 24 7.42 8.00 1.92
N GLU A 25 7.14 9.07 2.66
CA GLU A 25 5.77 9.37 3.01
C GLU A 25 4.94 9.65 1.77
N PHE A 26 5.49 10.45 0.86
CA PHE A 26 4.80 10.76 -0.38
C PHE A 26 4.60 9.50 -1.22
N PHE A 27 5.62 8.67 -1.28
CA PHE A 27 5.53 7.41 -1.99
C PHE A 27 4.40 6.56 -1.40
N GLY A 28 4.31 6.52 -0.07
CA GLY A 28 3.24 5.76 0.57
C GLY A 28 1.86 6.27 0.22
N GLU A 29 1.72 7.60 0.12
CA GLU A 29 0.43 8.17 -0.24
C GLU A 29 0.05 7.80 -1.66
N LEU A 30 0.98 7.87 -2.58
CA LEU A 30 0.71 7.49 -3.96
C LEU A 30 0.34 6.01 -4.05
N LEU A 31 1.05 5.19 -3.30
CA LEU A 31 0.79 3.76 -3.31
C LEU A 31 -0.60 3.48 -2.75
N ALA A 32 -0.96 4.16 -1.68
CA ALA A 32 -2.27 3.96 -1.07
C ALA A 32 -3.39 4.35 -2.01
N GLU A 33 -3.21 5.44 -2.76
CA GLU A 33 -4.22 5.86 -3.70
C GLU A 33 -4.37 4.86 -4.83
N GLU A 34 -3.24 4.34 -5.31
CA GLU A 34 -3.29 3.34 -6.35
C GLU A 34 -4.03 2.10 -5.88
N CYS A 35 -3.73 1.66 -4.66
CA CYS A 35 -4.40 0.50 -4.09
C CYS A 35 -5.89 0.75 -3.92
N ALA A 36 -6.26 1.95 -3.51
CA ALA A 36 -7.66 2.27 -3.32
C ALA A 36 -8.42 2.22 -4.63
N ASP A 37 -7.81 2.72 -5.70
CA ASP A 37 -8.44 2.67 -7.01
C ASP A 37 -8.67 1.23 -7.44
N ILE A 38 -7.68 0.40 -7.25
CA ILE A 38 -7.80 -1.01 -7.62
C ILE A 38 -8.90 -1.68 -6.82
N ALA A 39 -8.95 -1.36 -5.52
CA ALA A 39 -9.95 -1.97 -4.66
C ALA A 39 -11.36 -1.56 -5.07
N GLU A 40 -11.53 -0.30 -5.45
CA GLU A 40 -12.85 0.15 -5.88
C GLU A 40 -13.28 -0.57 -7.14
N THR A 41 -12.39 -0.68 -8.11
CA THR A 41 -12.71 -1.37 -9.35
C THR A 41 -13.02 -2.83 -9.09
N ALA A 42 -12.24 -3.47 -8.24
CA ALA A 42 -12.48 -4.88 -7.93
C ALA A 42 -13.82 -5.06 -7.28
N THR A 43 -14.20 -4.16 -6.38
CA THR A 43 -15.47 -4.24 -5.71
C THR A 43 -16.62 -4.11 -6.71
N GLU A 44 -16.48 -3.20 -7.66
CA GLU A 44 -17.52 -2.99 -8.64
C GLU A 44 -17.80 -4.24 -9.47
N VAL A 45 -16.76 -5.00 -9.77
CA VAL A 45 -16.97 -6.20 -10.56
C VAL A 45 -17.06 -7.46 -9.72
N GLY A 46 -17.06 -7.31 -8.41
CA GLY A 46 -17.26 -8.47 -7.53
C GLY A 46 -16.07 -9.38 -7.38
N LEU A 47 -14.86 -8.85 -7.57
CA LEU A 47 -13.66 -9.65 -7.44
C LEU A 47 -12.93 -9.34 -6.16
N PRO A 48 -12.14 -10.28 -5.64
CA PRO A 48 -11.36 -9.99 -4.43
C PRO A 48 -10.23 -9.02 -4.75
N ALA A 49 -10.10 -8.00 -3.94
CA ALA A 49 -9.14 -6.94 -4.21
C ALA A 49 -7.70 -7.36 -3.90
N ALA A 50 -7.49 -8.15 -2.87
CA ALA A 50 -6.13 -8.43 -2.42
C ALA A 50 -5.25 -9.08 -3.48
N PRO A 51 -5.69 -10.16 -4.13
CA PRO A 51 -4.83 -10.75 -5.16
C PRO A 51 -4.64 -9.82 -6.37
N ILE A 52 -5.65 -9.00 -6.65
CA ILE A 52 -5.52 -8.10 -7.78
C ILE A 52 -4.48 -7.04 -7.48
N ILE A 53 -4.47 -6.51 -6.27
CA ILE A 53 -3.48 -5.52 -5.87
C ILE A 53 -2.08 -6.11 -5.94
N ARG A 54 -1.91 -7.31 -5.43
CA ARG A 54 -0.60 -7.95 -5.46
C ARG A 54 -0.13 -8.16 -6.89
N SER A 55 -1.04 -8.58 -7.74
CA SER A 55 -0.69 -8.80 -9.14
C SER A 55 -0.32 -7.51 -9.82
N HIS A 56 -1.04 -6.43 -9.50
CA HIS A 56 -0.78 -5.14 -10.11
C HIS A 56 0.65 -4.67 -9.82
N PHE A 57 1.13 -4.93 -8.63
CA PHE A 57 2.47 -4.50 -8.27
C PHE A 57 3.50 -5.61 -8.44
N GLY A 58 3.14 -6.72 -9.04
CA GLY A 58 4.08 -7.80 -9.25
C GLY A 58 4.43 -8.58 -8.01
N LEU A 59 3.59 -8.50 -7.00
CA LEU A 59 3.87 -9.17 -5.74
C LEU A 59 3.06 -10.45 -5.65
N LEU A 60 3.35 -11.39 -6.48
CA LEU A 60 2.55 -12.59 -6.53
C LEU A 60 2.95 -13.65 -5.52
N GLY A 61 3.48 -13.22 -4.48
CA GLY A 61 3.80 -14.17 -3.43
C GLY A 61 5.09 -14.85 -3.58
N LYS A 62 5.92 -14.48 -4.49
CA LYS A 62 7.03 -15.11 -4.63
C LYS A 62 8.03 -14.47 -3.94
N ARG A 63 8.08 -14.13 -3.01
CA ARG A 63 9.03 -13.57 -2.39
C ARG A 63 9.96 -14.41 -2.06
N LYS A 64 10.52 -14.83 -2.16
CA LYS A 64 11.33 -15.63 -2.01
C LYS A 64 11.64 -15.83 -1.49
#